data_ed0091548fe8194848cf0c4a7dd0927e
#
_entry.id   ed0091548fe8194848cf0c4a7dd0927e
#
_cell.length_a   1.000
_cell.length_b   1.000
_cell.length_c   1.000
_cell.angle_alpha   90.00
_cell.angle_beta   90.00
_cell.angle_gamma   90.00
#
_symmetry.space_group_name_H-M   'P 1'
#
loop_
_entity.id
_entity.type
_entity.pdbx_description
1 polymer ?
#
loop_
_entity_poly.entity_id
_entity_poly.type
_entity_poly.pdbx_seq_one_letter_code
_entity_poly.pdbx_strand_id
1 'polypeptide(L)'
;MSDVPHSRPDLRLSPGQWLRVLRHQRGLRIKDVQEASTILARTYDNDEFRLSASRISEIENHDLTPNIYKLYSLAAIYRVDYSELLKRYGIDQHRVLHEPISPKVGSKAPVARGAAR
;
A
#
# COMPACT_ATOMS: atom_id res chain seq x y z
N MET A 1 -7.47 28.87 12.19
CA MET A 1 -7.31 28.24 11.99
C MET A 1 -7.02 27.48 11.51
N SER A 2 -6.94 27.31 11.47
CA SER A 2 -6.68 26.60 10.94
C SER A 2 -6.09 25.59 10.91
N ASP A 3 -5.74 25.30 11.35
CA ASP A 3 -5.09 24.25 11.48
C ASP A 3 -5.79 23.02 11.54
N VAL A 4 -6.87 22.94 12.01
CA VAL A 4 -7.65 21.77 12.06
C VAL A 4 -7.81 21.10 10.74
N PRO A 5 -8.12 21.82 9.70
CA PRO A 5 -8.22 21.18 8.41
C PRO A 5 -6.91 20.57 7.97
N HIS A 6 -5.83 21.11 8.45
CA HIS A 6 -4.57 20.58 8.05
C HIS A 6 -4.26 19.27 8.71
N SER A 7 -4.82 19.01 9.85
CA SER A 7 -4.47 17.80 10.52
C SER A 7 -5.24 16.60 10.00
N ARG A 8 -6.29 16.82 9.26
CA ARG A 8 -7.15 15.71 8.85
C ARG A 8 -7.42 15.57 7.37
N PRO A 9 -6.71 16.27 6.49
CA PRO A 9 -7.04 16.15 5.08
C PRO A 9 -6.84 14.74 4.55
N ASP A 10 -5.86 14.03 5.09
CA ASP A 10 -5.55 12.70 4.59
C ASP A 10 -6.63 11.68 4.91
N LEU A 11 -7.51 11.95 5.86
CA LEU A 11 -8.58 11.02 6.17
C LEU A 11 -9.65 10.97 5.08
N ARG A 12 -9.68 11.98 4.23
CA ARG A 12 -10.62 12.03 3.14
C ARG A 12 -10.03 11.62 1.82
N LEU A 13 -8.76 11.36 1.79
CA LEU A 13 -8.09 11.00 0.57
C LEU A 13 -8.23 9.51 0.31
N SER A 14 -8.40 9.14 -0.93
CA SER A 14 -8.29 7.74 -1.29
C SER A 14 -6.83 7.32 -1.11
N PRO A 15 -6.56 6.01 -1.05
CA PRO A 15 -5.18 5.57 -0.91
C PRO A 15 -4.27 6.14 -2.01
N GLY A 16 -4.75 6.17 -3.25
CA GLY A 16 -3.96 6.70 -4.34
C GLY A 16 -3.67 8.18 -4.18
N GLN A 17 -4.67 8.95 -3.78
CA GLN A 17 -4.48 10.37 -3.54
C GLN A 17 -3.48 10.61 -2.42
N TRP A 18 -3.57 9.82 -1.37
CA TRP A 18 -2.64 9.92 -0.26
C TRP A 18 -1.21 9.62 -0.72
N LEU A 19 -1.05 8.59 -1.55
CA LEU A 19 0.27 8.25 -2.07
C LEU A 19 0.83 9.38 -2.93
N ARG A 20 -0.03 10.03 -3.71
CA ARG A 20 0.40 11.15 -4.52
C ARG A 20 0.88 12.31 -3.66
N VAL A 21 0.12 12.64 -2.60
CA VAL A 21 0.52 13.69 -1.68
C VAL A 21 1.85 13.33 -1.04
N LEU A 22 1.98 12.09 -0.62
CA LEU A 22 3.20 11.63 0.02
C LEU A 22 4.40 11.74 -0.92
N ARG A 23 4.20 11.35 -2.18
CA ARG A 23 5.26 11.46 -3.18
C ARG A 23 5.72 12.90 -3.34
N HIS A 24 4.76 13.83 -3.41
CA HIS A 24 5.09 15.26 -3.53
C HIS A 24 5.81 15.76 -2.28
N GLN A 25 5.40 15.31 -1.12
CA GLN A 25 6.05 15.69 0.13
C GLN A 25 7.51 15.22 0.17
N ARG A 26 7.79 14.10 -0.48
CA ARG A 26 9.15 13.58 -0.55
C ARG A 26 9.96 14.21 -1.67
N GLY A 27 9.32 15.07 -2.47
CA GLY A 27 10.02 15.72 -3.57
C GLY A 27 10.34 14.78 -4.71
N LEU A 28 9.55 13.74 -4.88
CA LEU A 28 9.83 12.72 -5.90
C LEU A 28 8.92 12.89 -7.10
N ARG A 29 9.52 12.76 -8.27
CA ARG A 29 8.76 12.69 -9.51
C ARG A 29 8.41 11.25 -9.78
N ILE A 30 7.44 11.04 -10.65
CA ILE A 30 7.08 9.67 -11.04
C ILE A 30 8.31 8.93 -11.55
N LYS A 31 9.14 9.60 -12.32
CA LYS A 31 10.36 8.99 -12.85
C LYS A 31 11.29 8.53 -11.73
N ASP A 32 11.38 9.30 -10.67
CA ASP A 32 12.23 8.92 -9.54
C ASP A 32 11.73 7.66 -8.87
N VAL A 33 10.43 7.55 -8.70
CA VAL A 33 9.83 6.36 -8.10
C VAL A 33 10.04 5.16 -9.00
N GLN A 34 9.88 5.34 -10.30
CA GLN A 34 10.10 4.28 -11.26
C GLN A 34 11.54 3.75 -11.17
N GLU A 35 12.50 4.66 -11.13
CA GLU A 35 13.91 4.27 -11.07
C GLU A 35 14.24 3.57 -9.76
N ALA A 36 13.69 4.07 -8.65
CA ALA A 36 13.92 3.43 -7.36
C ALA A 36 13.33 2.02 -7.33
N SER A 37 12.15 1.84 -7.92
CA SER A 37 11.54 0.53 -7.96
C SER A 37 12.33 -0.45 -8.82
N THR A 38 12.99 0.04 -9.85
CA THR A 38 13.84 -0.80 -10.67
C THR A 38 15.03 -1.32 -9.85
N ILE A 39 15.56 -0.48 -8.98
CA ILE A 39 16.63 -0.90 -8.10
C ILE A 39 16.15 -1.98 -7.15
N LEU A 40 14.95 -1.82 -6.60
CA LEU A 40 14.38 -2.83 -5.72
C LEU A 40 14.18 -4.16 -6.45
N ALA A 41 13.69 -4.09 -7.68
CA ALA A 41 13.47 -5.30 -8.47
C ALA A 41 14.77 -6.06 -8.68
N ARG A 42 15.86 -5.33 -8.92
CA ARG A 42 17.17 -5.98 -9.07
C ARG A 42 17.66 -6.55 -7.75
N THR A 43 17.49 -5.79 -6.69
CA THR A 43 17.97 -6.20 -5.38
C THR A 43 17.32 -7.51 -4.94
N TYR A 44 16.03 -7.63 -5.17
CA TYR A 44 15.30 -8.82 -4.78
C TYR A 44 15.21 -9.86 -5.89
N ASP A 45 15.81 -9.54 -7.04
CA ASP A 45 15.76 -10.44 -8.21
C ASP A 45 14.32 -10.84 -8.52
N ASN A 46 13.44 -9.87 -8.51
CA ASN A 46 12.02 -10.11 -8.73
C ASN A 46 11.41 -8.88 -9.40
N ASP A 47 11.01 -9.05 -10.65
CA ASP A 47 10.50 -7.95 -11.43
C ASP A 47 9.15 -7.43 -10.95
N GLU A 48 8.48 -8.18 -10.08
CA GLU A 48 7.20 -7.75 -9.53
C GLU A 48 7.33 -6.48 -8.69
N PHE A 49 8.52 -6.20 -8.17
CA PHE A 49 8.73 -4.98 -7.38
C PHE A 49 8.78 -3.72 -8.24
N ARG A 50 8.93 -3.88 -9.56
CA ARG A 50 9.08 -2.72 -10.44
C ARG A 50 7.76 -2.00 -10.65
N LEU A 51 7.83 -0.68 -10.67
CA LEU A 51 6.69 0.18 -10.91
C LEU A 51 6.95 0.98 -12.18
N SER A 52 6.11 0.78 -13.19
CA SER A 52 6.20 1.61 -14.38
C SER A 52 5.54 2.96 -14.12
N ALA A 53 5.88 3.94 -14.93
CA ALA A 53 5.28 5.26 -14.79
C ALA A 53 3.76 5.20 -14.93
N SER A 54 3.27 4.42 -15.88
CA SER A 54 1.82 4.31 -16.07
C SER A 54 1.16 3.61 -14.89
N ARG A 55 1.82 2.61 -14.31
CA ARG A 55 1.27 1.92 -13.15
C ARG A 55 1.19 2.86 -11.95
N ILE A 56 2.22 3.67 -11.75
CA ILE A 56 2.21 4.66 -10.67
C ILE A 56 1.05 5.62 -10.86
N SER A 57 0.87 6.09 -12.10
CA SER A 57 -0.21 7.01 -12.40
C SER A 57 -1.57 6.38 -12.14
N GLU A 58 -1.75 5.11 -12.50
CA GLU A 58 -3.01 4.42 -12.27
C GLU A 58 -3.28 4.24 -10.78
N ILE A 59 -2.24 3.94 -10.02
CA ILE A 59 -2.39 3.79 -8.57
C ILE A 59 -2.81 5.12 -7.94
N GLU A 60 -2.20 6.20 -8.37
CA GLU A 60 -2.47 7.51 -7.77
C GLU A 60 -3.78 8.13 -8.22
N ASN A 61 -4.13 7.95 -9.48
CA ASN A 61 -5.24 8.70 -10.06
C ASN A 61 -6.48 7.87 -10.33
N HIS A 62 -6.34 6.57 -10.41
CA HIS A 62 -7.48 5.71 -10.74
C HIS A 62 -7.71 4.65 -9.68
N ASP A 63 -7.10 4.83 -8.52
CA ASP A 63 -7.29 3.94 -7.37
C ASP A 63 -7.05 2.47 -7.69
N LEU A 64 -6.13 2.21 -8.60
CA LEU A 64 -5.71 0.84 -8.84
C LEU A 64 -4.99 0.33 -7.59
N THR A 65 -5.41 -0.85 -7.12
CA THR A 65 -4.79 -1.42 -5.93
C THR A 65 -3.54 -2.19 -6.35
N PRO A 66 -2.36 -1.80 -5.83
CA PRO A 66 -1.13 -2.52 -6.18
C PRO A 66 -1.09 -3.90 -5.54
N ASN A 67 -0.34 -4.81 -6.13
CA ASN A 67 -0.12 -6.09 -5.49
C ASN A 67 0.88 -5.93 -4.34
N ILE A 68 1.11 -7.00 -3.61
CA ILE A 68 1.95 -6.91 -2.40
C ILE A 68 3.37 -6.47 -2.71
N TYR A 69 3.91 -6.86 -3.85
CA TYR A 69 5.28 -6.49 -4.19
C TYR A 69 5.38 -4.99 -4.49
N LYS A 70 4.39 -4.46 -5.18
CA LYS A 70 4.38 -3.05 -5.51
C LYS A 70 4.04 -2.19 -4.30
N LEU A 71 3.20 -2.72 -3.40
CA LEU A 71 2.96 -2.04 -2.14
C LEU A 71 4.25 -1.92 -1.33
N TYR A 72 5.02 -3.01 -1.29
CA TYR A 72 6.29 -2.97 -0.58
C TYR A 72 7.22 -1.92 -1.18
N SER A 73 7.28 -1.87 -2.52
CA SER A 73 8.11 -0.87 -3.19
C SER A 73 7.71 0.53 -2.79
N LEU A 74 6.41 0.82 -2.78
CA LEU A 74 5.93 2.14 -2.41
C LEU A 74 6.29 2.46 -0.97
N ALA A 75 6.11 1.50 -0.06
CA ALA A 75 6.45 1.72 1.34
C ALA A 75 7.93 2.01 1.50
N ALA A 76 8.77 1.24 0.83
CA ALA A 76 10.22 1.39 0.93
C ALA A 76 10.67 2.73 0.34
N ILE A 77 10.13 3.09 -0.82
CA ILE A 77 10.56 4.30 -1.51
C ILE A 77 10.10 5.54 -0.75
N TYR A 78 8.87 5.54 -0.26
CA TYR A 78 8.33 6.68 0.46
C TYR A 78 8.68 6.66 1.94
N ARG A 79 9.32 5.60 2.40
CA ARG A 79 9.76 5.47 3.79
C ARG A 79 8.60 5.56 4.76
N VAL A 80 7.58 4.78 4.49
CA VAL A 80 6.46 4.64 5.41
C VAL A 80 6.38 3.20 5.84
N ASP A 81 5.86 3.00 7.04
CA ASP A 81 5.66 1.68 7.56
C ASP A 81 4.68 0.93 6.68
N TYR A 82 5.01 -0.31 6.35
CA TYR A 82 4.16 -1.12 5.49
C TYR A 82 2.75 -1.26 6.07
N SER A 83 2.64 -1.43 7.38
CA SER A 83 1.33 -1.55 8.02
C SER A 83 0.53 -0.25 7.92
N GLU A 84 1.21 0.88 7.93
CA GLU A 84 0.54 2.15 7.76
C GLU A 84 -0.05 2.27 6.35
N LEU A 85 0.72 1.83 5.36
CA LEU A 85 0.25 1.83 3.99
C LEU A 85 -0.96 0.90 3.84
N LEU A 86 -0.90 -0.28 4.45
CA LEU A 86 -2.02 -1.21 4.40
C LEU A 86 -3.28 -0.61 4.99
N LYS A 87 -3.14 0.15 6.07
CA LYS A 87 -4.30 0.79 6.70
C LYS A 87 -4.99 1.73 5.74
N ARG A 88 -4.23 2.40 4.89
CA ARG A 88 -4.83 3.28 3.90
C ARG A 88 -5.71 2.53 2.92
N TYR A 89 -5.41 1.26 2.71
CA TYR A 89 -6.24 0.41 1.85
C TYR A 89 -7.30 -0.36 2.63
N GLY A 90 -7.50 0.01 3.90
CA GLY A 90 -8.54 -0.60 4.71
C GLY A 90 -8.13 -1.87 5.40
N ILE A 91 -6.85 -2.17 5.43
CA ILE A 91 -6.35 -3.40 6.04
C ILE A 91 -5.61 -3.04 7.32
N ASP A 92 -6.17 -3.45 8.44
CA ASP A 92 -5.56 -3.17 9.74
C ASP A 92 -5.16 -4.50 10.36
N GLN A 93 -3.88 -4.79 10.29
CA GLN A 93 -3.34 -6.03 10.80
C GLN A 93 -3.57 -6.16 12.30
N HIS A 94 -3.43 -5.07 13.01
CA HIS A 94 -3.64 -5.08 14.45
C HIS A 94 -5.07 -5.52 14.79
N ARG A 95 -6.00 -5.03 14.03
CA ARG A 95 -7.40 -5.36 14.24
C ARG A 95 -7.64 -6.84 14.02
N VAL A 96 -7.04 -7.40 12.99
CA VAL A 96 -7.19 -8.82 12.71
C VAL A 96 -6.66 -9.67 13.87
N LEU A 97 -5.57 -9.24 14.48
CA LEU A 97 -4.98 -9.99 15.58
C LEU A 97 -5.81 -9.93 16.85
N HIS A 98 -6.62 -8.91 16.99
CA HIS A 98 -7.39 -8.71 18.21
C HIS A 98 -8.88 -9.02 18.11
N GLU A 99 -9.36 -9.21 16.91
CA GLU A 99 -10.77 -9.54 16.69
C GLU A 99 -10.88 -10.94 16.13
N PRO A 100 -11.60 -11.80 16.79
CA PRO A 100 -11.69 -13.16 16.28
C PRO A 100 -12.46 -13.20 14.97
N ILE A 101 -12.03 -14.09 14.12
CA ILE A 101 -12.73 -14.32 12.87
C ILE A 101 -13.97 -15.09 13.18
N SER A 102 -15.08 -14.71 12.55
CA SER A 102 -16.35 -15.36 12.82
C SER A 102 -16.24 -16.88 12.59
N PRO A 103 -16.72 -17.66 13.53
CA PRO A 103 -16.66 -19.10 13.35
C PRO A 103 -17.30 -19.59 12.07
N LYS A 104 -18.36 -18.94 11.65
CA LYS A 104 -18.98 -19.32 10.43
C LYS A 104 -18.04 -19.21 9.26
N VAL A 105 -17.36 -18.13 9.19
CA VAL A 105 -16.41 -17.90 8.12
C VAL A 105 -15.23 -18.81 8.29
N GLY A 106 -14.71 -18.89 9.48
CA GLY A 106 -13.53 -19.67 9.72
C GLY A 106 -13.73 -21.14 9.53
N SER A 107 -14.88 -21.63 9.94
CA SER A 107 -15.08 -23.04 9.88
C SER A 107 -15.26 -23.56 8.48
N LYS A 108 -15.68 -22.72 7.60
CA LYS A 108 -15.81 -23.18 6.30
C LYS A 108 -14.58 -23.14 5.54
N ALA A 109 -13.89 -22.47 5.80
CA ALA A 109 -12.81 -22.29 5.04
C ALA A 109 -11.81 -23.12 5.18
N PRO A 110 -11.93 -23.13 5.30
CA PRO A 110 -11.03 -23.60 5.15
C PRO A 110 -10.18 -23.91 5.75
N VAL A 111 -10.30 -23.70 6.18
CA VAL A 111 -9.64 -23.89 6.65
C VAL A 111 -9.00 -24.71 6.50
N ALA A 112 -8.94 -24.77 6.60
CA ALA A 112 -8.55 -25.35 6.35
C ALA A 112 -8.05 -25.88 5.74
N ARG A 113 -8.00 -25.96 5.45
CA ARG A 113 -7.70 -26.41 4.72
C ARG A 113 -6.90 -26.17 4.16
N GLY A 114 -6.82 -25.70 4.32
CA GLY A 114 -6.31 -25.44 3.63
C GLY A 114 -5.23 -25.32 3.91
N ALA A 115 -5.13 -25.39 4.57
CA ALA A 115 -4.29 -25.33 4.73
C ALA A 115 -3.61 -26.20 4.57
N ALA A 116 -3.84 -26.54 4.55
CA ALA A 116 -3.52 -27.19 4.22
C ALA A 116 -3.12 -27.52 3.46
N ARG A 117 -2.87 -27.41 3.20
CA ARG A 117 -2.62 -27.70 2.43
C ARG A 117 -2.03 -27.78 2.14
#